data_9d58f503d55ef5a833c4a7fc3d8d2e57
#
_entry.id   9d58f503d55ef5a833c4a7fc3d8d2e57
#
_cell.length_a   1.000
_cell.length_b   1.000
_cell.length_c   1.000
_cell.angle_alpha   90.00
_cell.angle_beta   90.00
_cell.angle_gamma   90.00
#
_symmetry.space_group_name_H-M   'P 1'
#
loop_
_entity.id
_entity.type
_entity.pdbx_description
1 polymer ?
#
loop_
_entity_poly.entity_id
_entity_poly.type
_entity_poly.pdbx_seq_one_letter_code
_entity_poly.pdbx_strand_id
1 'polypeptide(L)'
;YCCSTAGEMQLNDTGLILEIVDRVVANHSIDESRIYLTGWSNGCSLSQKLANDHSEVFAAVACMSYYLLDDPRPDYSPIPIMEIHGLEDQIILYSNDAIHLPNLDAQKHGAIQNLLQWAEMNGCEGKSPDSNSPSVFYSVQSFTNCANGTEVSLVTLYAADHNPYEESYDVFPGNGGTVDTNGIAWAFLSRFSKAIEP
;
A
#
# COMPACT_ATOMS: atom_id res chain seq x y z
N TYR A 1 0.77 -10.09 11.60
CA TYR A 1 2.08 -9.45 11.41
C TYR A 1 2.33 -8.40 12.49
N CYS A 2 1.64 -7.29 12.52
CA CYS A 2 1.80 -6.31 13.60
C CYS A 2 0.55 -6.21 14.49
N CYS A 3 0.68 -5.41 15.53
CA CYS A 3 -0.40 -4.70 16.19
C CYS A 3 -1.48 -5.56 16.89
N SER A 4 -1.20 -6.80 17.23
CA SER A 4 -2.14 -7.67 17.94
C SER A 4 -1.45 -8.94 18.44
N THR A 5 -2.23 -9.86 18.97
CA THR A 5 -1.79 -11.20 19.39
C THR A 5 -0.94 -11.91 18.32
N ALA A 6 -1.22 -11.71 17.02
CA ALA A 6 -0.43 -12.30 15.94
C ALA A 6 1.03 -11.81 15.95
N GLY A 7 1.25 -10.51 16.16
CA GLY A 7 2.59 -9.93 16.32
C GLY A 7 3.29 -10.43 17.59
N GLU A 8 2.55 -10.51 18.71
CA GLU A 8 3.08 -11.04 19.99
C GLU A 8 3.48 -12.52 19.89
N MET A 9 2.69 -13.31 19.17
CA MET A 9 2.93 -14.75 18.96
C MET A 9 3.91 -15.04 17.83
N GLN A 10 4.40 -14.02 17.11
CA GLN A 10 5.28 -14.15 15.95
C GLN A 10 4.75 -15.15 14.90
N LEU A 11 3.46 -15.09 14.61
CA LEU A 11 2.85 -15.95 13.60
C LEU A 11 3.43 -15.63 12.20
N ASN A 12 3.67 -16.70 11.43
CA ASN A 12 4.19 -16.58 10.07
C ASN A 12 3.06 -16.25 9.07
N ASP A 13 2.50 -15.05 9.17
CA ASP A 13 1.42 -14.60 8.29
C ASP A 13 1.87 -14.53 6.83
N THR A 14 3.11 -14.12 6.58
CA THR A 14 3.73 -14.08 5.23
C THR A 14 3.74 -15.47 4.60
N GLY A 15 4.25 -16.47 5.33
CA GLY A 15 4.28 -17.86 4.85
C GLY A 15 2.87 -18.42 4.58
N LEU A 16 1.88 -18.04 5.39
CA LEU A 16 0.49 -18.44 5.15
C LEU A 16 -0.05 -17.87 3.83
N ILE A 17 0.19 -16.58 3.55
CA ILE A 17 -0.27 -15.95 2.30
C ILE A 17 0.41 -16.59 1.09
N LEU A 18 1.71 -16.83 1.15
CA LEU A 18 2.44 -17.50 0.07
C LEU A 18 1.92 -18.91 -0.18
N GLU A 19 1.67 -19.70 0.86
CA GLU A 19 1.06 -21.03 0.73
C GLU A 19 -0.34 -20.98 0.09
N ILE A 20 -1.14 -19.96 0.41
CA ILE A 20 -2.44 -19.75 -0.24
C ILE A 20 -2.25 -19.46 -1.74
N VAL A 21 -1.32 -18.58 -2.11
CA VAL A 21 -1.01 -18.28 -3.51
C VAL A 21 -0.60 -19.56 -4.25
N ASP A 22 0.35 -20.33 -3.71
CA ASP A 22 0.83 -21.57 -4.31
C ASP A 22 -0.32 -22.59 -4.53
N ARG A 23 -1.18 -22.74 -3.52
CA ARG A 23 -2.34 -23.65 -3.62
C ARG A 23 -3.35 -23.20 -4.68
N VAL A 24 -3.59 -21.89 -4.79
CA VAL A 24 -4.52 -21.35 -5.80
C VAL A 24 -3.94 -21.54 -7.19
N VAL A 25 -2.67 -21.21 -7.41
CA VAL A 25 -1.97 -21.43 -8.68
C VAL A 25 -1.96 -22.89 -9.07
N ALA A 26 -1.67 -23.80 -8.14
CA ALA A 26 -1.63 -25.25 -8.42
C ALA A 26 -3.00 -25.85 -8.78
N ASN A 27 -4.11 -25.25 -8.37
CA ASN A 27 -5.45 -25.83 -8.53
C ASN A 27 -6.35 -25.07 -9.52
N HIS A 28 -5.95 -23.91 -10.02
CA HIS A 28 -6.73 -23.05 -10.89
C HIS A 28 -5.86 -22.48 -12.02
N SER A 29 -6.49 -22.11 -13.14
CA SER A 29 -5.83 -21.37 -14.22
C SER A 29 -5.69 -19.90 -13.81
N ILE A 30 -4.56 -19.57 -13.24
CA ILE A 30 -4.21 -18.21 -12.78
C ILE A 30 -3.18 -17.59 -13.73
N ASP A 31 -3.34 -16.32 -14.02
CA ASP A 31 -2.30 -15.50 -14.64
C ASP A 31 -1.30 -15.07 -13.56
N GLU A 32 -0.22 -15.81 -13.41
CA GLU A 32 0.79 -15.57 -12.39
C GLU A 32 1.55 -14.24 -12.58
N SER A 33 1.45 -13.64 -13.78
CA SER A 33 1.99 -12.29 -14.02
C SER A 33 1.14 -11.19 -13.37
N ARG A 34 -0.06 -11.51 -12.88
CA ARG A 34 -1.07 -10.56 -12.42
C ARG A 34 -1.64 -10.91 -11.05
N ILE A 35 -0.78 -11.29 -10.12
CA ILE A 35 -1.13 -11.50 -8.71
C ILE A 35 -0.89 -10.18 -7.97
N TYR A 36 -1.91 -9.64 -7.33
CA TYR A 36 -1.87 -8.33 -6.68
C TYR A 36 -2.12 -8.45 -5.18
N LEU A 37 -1.60 -7.47 -4.43
CA LEU A 37 -1.85 -7.34 -3.00
C LEU A 37 -2.77 -6.15 -2.73
N THR A 38 -3.73 -6.37 -1.84
CA THR A 38 -4.56 -5.32 -1.28
C THR A 38 -4.84 -5.62 0.19
N GLY A 39 -5.17 -4.60 0.95
CA GLY A 39 -5.50 -4.74 2.36
C GLY A 39 -5.82 -3.39 3.00
N TRP A 40 -6.40 -3.44 4.17
CA TRP A 40 -6.71 -2.26 4.97
C TRP A 40 -6.06 -2.39 6.35
N SER A 41 -5.56 -1.27 6.91
CA SER A 41 -4.95 -1.19 8.23
C SER A 41 -3.82 -2.22 8.36
N ASN A 42 -3.84 -3.11 9.34
CA ASN A 42 -2.85 -4.20 9.48
C ASN A 42 -2.72 -5.05 8.20
N GLY A 43 -3.79 -5.23 7.42
CA GLY A 43 -3.73 -5.89 6.11
C GLY A 43 -2.92 -5.10 5.07
N CYS A 44 -2.94 -3.77 5.11
CA CYS A 44 -2.08 -2.93 4.27
C CYS A 44 -0.62 -3.05 4.68
N SER A 45 -0.32 -3.02 5.99
CA SER A 45 1.04 -3.24 6.48
C SER A 45 1.59 -4.62 6.06
N LEU A 46 0.77 -5.68 6.15
CA LEU A 46 1.15 -7.00 5.68
C LEU A 46 1.34 -7.06 4.16
N SER A 47 0.49 -6.35 3.39
CA SER A 47 0.64 -6.26 1.93
C SER A 47 1.96 -5.58 1.56
N GLN A 48 2.32 -4.49 2.23
CA GLN A 48 3.59 -3.80 2.00
C GLN A 48 4.80 -4.66 2.44
N LYS A 49 4.66 -5.40 3.56
CA LYS A 49 5.69 -6.37 3.96
C LYS A 49 5.89 -7.47 2.91
N LEU A 50 4.81 -8.04 2.39
CA LEU A 50 4.88 -9.05 1.32
C LEU A 50 5.55 -8.49 0.05
N ALA A 51 5.25 -7.24 -0.31
CA ALA A 51 5.90 -6.56 -1.42
C ALA A 51 7.40 -6.34 -1.19
N ASN A 52 7.80 -6.00 0.05
CA ASN A 52 9.19 -5.84 0.42
C ASN A 52 9.95 -7.19 0.44
N ASP A 53 9.32 -8.23 0.97
CA ASP A 53 9.98 -9.52 1.22
C ASP A 53 9.91 -10.47 0.01
N HIS A 54 8.90 -10.31 -0.86
CA HIS A 54 8.55 -11.23 -1.95
C HIS A 54 8.06 -10.48 -3.20
N SER A 55 8.80 -9.43 -3.59
CA SER A 55 8.49 -8.63 -4.78
C SER A 55 8.45 -9.43 -6.08
N GLU A 56 9.14 -10.59 -6.11
CA GLU A 56 9.14 -11.52 -7.23
C GLU A 56 7.80 -12.25 -7.43
N VAL A 57 6.97 -12.33 -6.40
CA VAL A 57 5.67 -13.04 -6.46
C VAL A 57 4.56 -12.14 -6.99
N PHE A 58 4.55 -10.87 -6.60
CA PHE A 58 3.43 -9.97 -6.82
C PHE A 58 3.69 -8.95 -7.92
N ALA A 59 2.66 -8.59 -8.67
CA ALA A 59 2.76 -7.63 -9.78
C ALA A 59 2.60 -6.17 -9.33
N ALA A 60 1.82 -5.90 -8.32
CA ALA A 60 1.61 -4.57 -7.73
C ALA A 60 0.89 -4.67 -6.38
N VAL A 61 0.93 -3.56 -5.63
CA VAL A 61 0.21 -3.38 -4.36
C VAL A 61 -0.65 -2.13 -4.44
N ALA A 62 -1.89 -2.21 -3.94
CA ALA A 62 -2.70 -1.04 -3.61
C ALA A 62 -3.44 -1.29 -2.31
N CYS A 63 -3.09 -0.57 -1.25
CA CYS A 63 -3.63 -0.85 0.07
C CYS A 63 -3.97 0.44 0.85
N MET A 64 -4.61 0.33 2.01
CA MET A 64 -5.25 1.46 2.69
C MET A 64 -4.82 1.57 4.13
N SER A 65 -4.50 2.82 4.57
CA SER A 65 -4.35 3.25 5.95
C SER A 65 -3.28 2.51 6.75
N TYR A 66 -2.13 2.27 6.17
CA TYR A 66 -0.92 1.84 6.87
C TYR A 66 0.33 1.98 6.00
N TYR A 67 1.51 1.80 6.60
CA TYR A 67 2.82 1.93 5.95
C TYR A 67 3.67 0.68 6.12
N LEU A 68 4.79 0.65 5.38
CA LEU A 68 5.86 -0.33 5.57
C LEU A 68 6.55 -0.06 6.92
N LEU A 69 6.62 -1.09 7.75
CA LEU A 69 7.27 -1.02 9.07
C LEU A 69 8.71 -1.55 9.05
N ASP A 70 9.04 -2.35 8.05
CA ASP A 70 10.34 -3.00 7.93
C ASP A 70 11.32 -2.17 7.10
N ASP A 71 12.61 -2.37 7.31
CA ASP A 71 13.64 -1.83 6.43
C ASP A 71 13.63 -2.56 5.07
N PRO A 72 14.08 -1.90 3.98
CA PRO A 72 14.19 -2.53 2.67
C PRO A 72 15.05 -3.79 2.69
N ARG A 73 14.58 -4.84 2.02
CA ARG A 73 15.36 -6.07 1.87
C ARG A 73 16.51 -5.87 0.89
N PRO A 74 17.68 -6.53 1.12
CA PRO A 74 18.81 -6.43 0.21
C PRO A 74 18.54 -7.00 -1.19
N ASP A 75 17.59 -7.92 -1.30
CA ASP A 75 17.17 -8.62 -2.52
C ASP A 75 15.85 -8.09 -3.09
N TYR A 76 15.38 -6.95 -2.60
CA TYR A 76 14.18 -6.27 -3.09
C TYR A 76 14.31 -5.87 -4.56
N SER A 77 13.26 -6.10 -5.32
CA SER A 77 13.11 -5.59 -6.69
C SER A 77 11.96 -4.59 -6.76
N PRO A 78 12.10 -3.49 -7.51
CA PRO A 78 11.06 -2.47 -7.64
C PRO A 78 9.71 -3.05 -8.05
N ILE A 79 8.65 -2.68 -7.31
CA ILE A 79 7.26 -3.10 -7.52
C ILE A 79 6.32 -1.88 -7.46
N PRO A 80 5.33 -1.75 -8.36
CA PRO A 80 4.36 -0.68 -8.29
C PRO A 80 3.57 -0.72 -6.98
N ILE A 81 3.44 0.44 -6.33
CA ILE A 81 2.73 0.53 -5.05
C ILE A 81 1.86 1.78 -4.98
N MET A 82 0.65 1.63 -4.46
CA MET A 82 -0.25 2.72 -4.11
C MET A 82 -0.70 2.56 -2.66
N GLU A 83 -0.57 3.61 -1.89
CA GLU A 83 -1.23 3.75 -0.60
C GLU A 83 -2.42 4.71 -0.71
N ILE A 84 -3.54 4.39 -0.07
CA ILE A 84 -4.72 5.25 0.05
C ILE A 84 -4.88 5.58 1.52
N HIS A 85 -4.88 6.85 1.90
CA HIS A 85 -4.86 7.25 3.31
C HIS A 85 -5.77 8.46 3.58
N GLY A 86 -6.52 8.39 4.67
CA GLY A 86 -7.34 9.49 5.17
C GLY A 86 -6.50 10.54 5.86
N LEU A 87 -6.72 11.81 5.51
CA LEU A 87 -5.99 12.93 6.12
C LEU A 87 -6.34 13.10 7.62
N GLU A 88 -7.54 12.67 8.03
CA GLU A 88 -8.05 12.76 9.40
C GLU A 88 -7.93 11.43 10.17
N ASP A 89 -7.13 10.46 9.67
CA ASP A 89 -6.88 9.19 10.35
C ASP A 89 -6.18 9.44 11.70
N GLN A 90 -6.85 9.08 12.79
CA GLN A 90 -6.38 9.25 14.16
C GLN A 90 -5.85 7.94 14.77
N ILE A 91 -5.88 6.84 14.02
CA ILE A 91 -5.39 5.53 14.45
C ILE A 91 -4.01 5.26 13.85
N ILE A 92 -3.92 5.37 12.53
CA ILE A 92 -2.67 5.34 11.77
C ILE A 92 -2.48 6.72 11.17
N LEU A 93 -1.69 7.55 11.83
CA LEU A 93 -1.63 8.97 11.50
C LEU A 93 -1.09 9.21 10.09
N TYR A 94 -1.76 10.11 9.37
CA TYR A 94 -1.32 10.56 8.05
C TYR A 94 0.06 11.25 8.07
N SER A 95 0.39 11.93 9.17
CA SER A 95 1.66 12.68 9.34
C SER A 95 2.44 12.23 10.57
N ASN A 96 3.72 12.64 10.65
CA ASN A 96 4.70 12.22 11.65
C ASN A 96 4.39 12.58 13.12
N ASP A 97 3.30 13.21 13.44
CA ASP A 97 2.92 13.49 14.83
C ASP A 97 2.44 12.21 15.56
N ALA A 98 3.11 11.10 15.29
CA ALA A 98 2.78 9.75 15.78
C ALA A 98 2.98 9.61 17.30
N ILE A 99 2.33 10.46 18.08
CA ILE A 99 2.32 10.41 19.55
C ILE A 99 1.64 9.13 20.08
N HIS A 100 0.96 8.37 19.22
CA HIS A 100 0.10 7.27 19.66
C HIS A 100 0.65 5.85 19.43
N LEU A 101 1.81 5.71 18.80
CA LEU A 101 2.46 4.42 18.61
C LEU A 101 3.78 4.38 19.39
N PRO A 102 3.76 4.03 20.69
CA PRO A 102 4.88 4.25 21.60
C PRO A 102 6.16 3.46 21.28
N ASN A 103 6.13 2.56 20.31
CA ASN A 103 7.26 1.70 19.95
C ASN A 103 7.75 1.88 18.50
N LEU A 104 7.19 2.83 17.74
CA LEU A 104 7.62 3.11 16.38
C LEU A 104 8.45 4.39 16.34
N ASP A 105 9.54 4.37 15.57
CA ASP A 105 10.35 5.56 15.32
C ASP A 105 9.51 6.60 14.55
N ALA A 106 9.04 7.61 15.26
CA ALA A 106 8.14 8.65 14.73
C ALA A 106 8.69 9.35 13.47
N GLN A 107 10.00 9.30 13.24
CA GLN A 107 10.63 9.93 12.07
C GLN A 107 10.46 9.11 10.78
N LYS A 108 10.08 7.83 10.90
CA LYS A 108 9.96 6.90 9.75
C LYS A 108 8.52 6.67 9.31
N HIS A 109 7.51 7.17 10.05
CA HIS A 109 6.12 6.78 9.83
C HIS A 109 5.23 7.96 9.47
N GLY A 110 4.28 7.70 8.58
CA GLY A 110 3.34 8.64 8.00
C GLY A 110 3.18 8.38 6.50
N ALA A 111 2.03 8.72 5.95
CA ALA A 111 1.74 8.45 4.54
C ALA A 111 2.74 9.09 3.57
N ILE A 112 3.17 10.34 3.85
CA ILE A 112 4.18 11.02 3.03
C ILE A 112 5.55 10.33 3.14
N GLN A 113 5.95 9.91 4.35
CA GLN A 113 7.23 9.21 4.55
C GLN A 113 7.21 7.84 3.87
N ASN A 114 6.08 7.13 3.95
CA ASN A 114 5.88 5.88 3.24
C ASN A 114 6.00 6.06 1.71
N LEU A 115 5.36 7.09 1.14
CA LEU A 115 5.52 7.46 -0.27
C LEU A 115 6.98 7.68 -0.65
N LEU A 116 7.72 8.46 0.15
CA LEU A 116 9.14 8.77 -0.11
C LEU A 116 10.04 7.55 0.06
N GLN A 117 9.80 6.71 1.07
CA GLN A 117 10.53 5.46 1.29
C GLN A 117 10.37 4.50 0.11
N TRP A 118 9.14 4.29 -0.36
CA TRP A 118 8.89 3.45 -1.52
C TRP A 118 9.47 4.05 -2.80
N ALA A 119 9.45 5.39 -2.95
CA ALA A 119 10.09 6.05 -4.09
C ALA A 119 11.61 5.83 -4.11
N GLU A 120 12.27 5.89 -2.95
CA GLU A 120 13.69 5.57 -2.81
C GLU A 120 13.96 4.08 -3.14
N MET A 121 13.18 3.16 -2.58
CA MET A 121 13.29 1.72 -2.83
C MET A 121 13.09 1.37 -4.31
N ASN A 122 12.16 2.05 -4.98
CA ASN A 122 11.87 1.86 -6.41
C ASN A 122 12.84 2.63 -7.34
N GLY A 123 13.83 3.32 -6.79
CA GLY A 123 14.78 4.11 -7.60
C GLY A 123 14.11 5.19 -8.43
N CYS A 124 13.08 5.84 -7.89
CA CYS A 124 12.36 6.90 -8.58
C CYS A 124 13.23 8.16 -8.73
N GLU A 125 13.07 8.87 -9.85
CA GLU A 125 13.79 10.13 -10.09
C GLU A 125 13.19 11.28 -9.26
N GLY A 126 14.06 12.18 -8.82
CA GLY A 126 13.64 13.37 -8.06
C GLY A 126 13.46 13.13 -6.57
N LYS A 127 13.08 14.20 -5.86
CA LYS A 127 12.85 14.20 -4.40
C LYS A 127 11.39 14.49 -4.02
N SER A 128 10.54 14.68 -5.01
CA SER A 128 9.12 14.96 -4.86
C SER A 128 8.36 14.31 -5.98
N PRO A 129 7.07 13.98 -5.78
CA PRO A 129 6.22 13.43 -6.83
C PRO A 129 6.29 14.28 -8.10
N ASP A 130 6.39 13.62 -9.25
CA ASP A 130 6.41 14.24 -10.57
C ASP A 130 5.00 14.43 -11.15
N SER A 131 3.99 13.83 -10.53
CA SER A 131 2.58 13.98 -10.86
C SER A 131 1.75 14.33 -9.63
N ASN A 132 0.78 15.22 -9.80
CA ASN A 132 -0.21 15.58 -8.80
C ASN A 132 -1.57 15.84 -9.46
N SER A 133 -2.57 15.03 -9.15
CA SER A 133 -3.91 15.08 -9.71
C SER A 133 -4.94 15.34 -8.60
N PRO A 134 -5.26 16.61 -8.30
CA PRO A 134 -6.25 16.94 -7.29
C PRO A 134 -7.69 16.72 -7.81
N SER A 135 -8.55 16.26 -6.91
CA SER A 135 -10.01 16.19 -7.07
C SER A 135 -10.69 16.98 -5.95
N VAL A 136 -12.03 16.97 -5.91
CA VAL A 136 -12.79 17.64 -4.84
C VAL A 136 -12.60 16.93 -3.48
N PHE A 137 -12.51 15.61 -3.48
CA PHE A 137 -12.49 14.80 -2.25
C PHE A 137 -11.14 14.17 -1.93
N TYR A 138 -10.24 14.14 -2.91
CA TYR A 138 -8.92 13.50 -2.76
C TYR A 138 -7.89 14.10 -3.72
N SER A 139 -6.63 13.79 -3.48
CA SER A 139 -5.55 14.00 -4.46
C SER A 139 -4.77 12.72 -4.67
N VAL A 140 -4.15 12.60 -5.84
CA VAL A 140 -3.19 11.53 -6.14
C VAL A 140 -1.84 12.16 -6.41
N GLN A 141 -0.85 11.83 -5.61
CA GLN A 141 0.54 12.22 -5.80
C GLN A 141 1.34 10.99 -6.22
N SER A 142 2.10 11.08 -7.30
CA SER A 142 2.84 9.92 -7.83
C SER A 142 4.25 10.26 -8.23
N PHE A 143 5.15 9.29 -8.03
CA PHE A 143 6.42 9.18 -8.74
C PHE A 143 6.20 8.20 -9.90
N THR A 144 6.33 8.67 -11.15
CA THR A 144 6.06 7.87 -12.35
C THR A 144 7.34 7.45 -13.08
N ASN A 145 8.47 8.09 -12.77
CA ASN A 145 9.78 7.81 -13.35
C ASN A 145 10.62 6.97 -12.38
N CYS A 146 10.25 5.70 -12.21
CA CYS A 146 10.91 4.76 -11.32
C CYS A 146 11.55 3.61 -12.09
N ALA A 147 12.46 2.88 -11.45
CA ALA A 147 13.12 1.73 -12.05
C ALA A 147 12.11 0.67 -12.52
N ASN A 148 12.43 -0.04 -13.58
CA ASN A 148 11.62 -1.09 -14.19
C ASN A 148 10.21 -0.64 -14.63
N GLY A 149 9.98 0.67 -14.82
CA GLY A 149 8.67 1.21 -15.19
C GLY A 149 7.62 1.11 -14.06
N THR A 150 8.08 1.04 -12.82
CA THR A 150 7.20 1.04 -11.64
C THR A 150 6.69 2.45 -11.34
N GLU A 151 5.69 2.53 -10.47
CA GLU A 151 5.08 3.76 -10.00
C GLU A 151 4.85 3.68 -8.50
N VAL A 152 5.05 4.79 -7.79
CA VAL A 152 4.75 4.91 -6.36
C VAL A 152 3.76 6.04 -6.17
N SER A 153 2.59 5.73 -5.60
CA SER A 153 1.47 6.67 -5.51
C SER A 153 0.91 6.76 -4.09
N LEU A 154 0.47 7.95 -3.72
CA LEU A 154 -0.31 8.22 -2.52
C LEU A 154 -1.62 8.89 -2.91
N VAL A 155 -2.73 8.27 -2.53
CA VAL A 155 -4.06 8.87 -2.59
C VAL A 155 -4.39 9.43 -1.22
N THR A 156 -4.54 10.74 -1.12
CA THR A 156 -4.94 11.44 0.11
C THR A 156 -6.43 11.74 0.07
N LEU A 157 -7.19 11.15 0.96
CA LEU A 157 -8.63 11.41 1.13
C LEU A 157 -8.81 12.54 2.15
N TYR A 158 -9.37 13.70 1.75
CA TYR A 158 -9.31 14.93 2.53
C TYR A 158 -10.11 14.92 3.84
N ALA A 159 -11.19 14.16 3.92
CA ALA A 159 -12.07 14.12 5.09
C ALA A 159 -12.33 12.69 5.56
N ALA A 160 -11.43 11.76 5.26
CA ALA A 160 -11.53 10.38 5.70
C ALA A 160 -10.68 10.12 6.96
N ASP A 161 -11.23 9.32 7.85
CA ASP A 161 -10.57 8.77 9.03
C ASP A 161 -9.99 7.37 8.73
N HIS A 162 -9.82 6.53 9.77
CA HIS A 162 -9.29 5.17 9.67
C HIS A 162 -10.27 4.13 9.14
N ASN A 163 -11.55 4.49 8.94
CA ASN A 163 -12.57 3.51 8.55
C ASN A 163 -12.32 2.94 7.15
N PRO A 164 -12.82 1.72 6.85
CA PRO A 164 -12.76 1.18 5.50
C PRO A 164 -13.41 2.13 4.52
N TYR A 165 -12.68 2.50 3.50
CA TYR A 165 -13.10 3.44 2.48
C TYR A 165 -13.90 2.71 1.41
N GLU A 166 -15.12 2.29 1.74
CA GLU A 166 -16.05 1.60 0.84
C GLU A 166 -17.21 2.53 0.49
N GLU A 167 -17.84 2.32 -0.66
CA GLU A 167 -19.06 3.04 -1.06
C GLU A 167 -20.19 2.95 -0.03
N SER A 168 -20.21 1.88 0.77
CA SER A 168 -21.22 1.65 1.81
C SER A 168 -21.02 2.51 3.05
N TYR A 169 -19.87 3.15 3.21
CA TYR A 169 -19.58 4.07 4.30
C TYR A 169 -19.71 5.51 3.83
N ASP A 170 -20.52 6.29 4.47
CA ASP A 170 -20.59 7.74 4.27
C ASP A 170 -19.35 8.39 4.91
N VAL A 171 -18.22 8.23 4.25
CA VAL A 171 -16.91 8.73 4.71
C VAL A 171 -16.87 10.26 4.72
N PHE A 172 -17.82 10.89 4.03
CA PHE A 172 -17.95 12.35 3.95
C PHE A 172 -19.37 12.77 4.35
N PRO A 173 -19.75 12.66 5.65
CA PRO A 173 -21.07 13.02 6.11
C PRO A 173 -21.38 14.49 5.77
N GLY A 174 -22.40 14.70 4.97
CA GLY A 174 -22.87 16.01 4.54
C GLY A 174 -22.42 16.47 3.16
N ASN A 175 -21.51 15.78 2.49
CA ASN A 175 -21.06 16.14 1.13
C ASN A 175 -21.70 15.30 0.01
N GLY A 176 -22.49 14.28 0.35
CA GLY A 176 -23.26 13.47 -0.61
C GLY A 176 -22.41 12.69 -1.63
N GLY A 177 -21.13 12.54 -1.39
CA GLY A 177 -20.20 11.86 -2.27
C GLY A 177 -19.34 10.86 -1.51
N THR A 178 -19.30 9.65 -2.02
CA THR A 178 -18.35 8.61 -1.63
C THR A 178 -17.20 8.55 -2.62
N VAL A 179 -16.00 8.22 -2.16
CA VAL A 179 -14.86 7.93 -3.03
C VAL A 179 -14.80 6.42 -3.22
N ASP A 180 -14.91 5.97 -4.46
CA ASP A 180 -14.70 4.55 -4.81
C ASP A 180 -13.20 4.21 -4.72
N THR A 181 -12.74 3.97 -3.52
CA THR A 181 -11.33 3.62 -3.25
C THR A 181 -10.96 2.25 -3.81
N ASN A 182 -11.91 1.30 -3.86
CA ASN A 182 -11.69 -0.01 -4.48
C ASN A 182 -11.51 0.13 -5.99
N GLY A 183 -12.31 0.99 -6.64
CA GLY A 183 -12.14 1.31 -8.06
C GLY A 183 -10.82 2.00 -8.34
N ILE A 184 -10.38 2.94 -7.50
CA ILE A 184 -9.06 3.60 -7.61
C ILE A 184 -7.94 2.56 -7.47
N ALA A 185 -7.98 1.71 -6.44
CA ALA A 185 -7.00 0.65 -6.22
C ALA A 185 -6.95 -0.32 -7.43
N TRP A 186 -8.09 -0.78 -7.91
CA TRP A 186 -8.15 -1.67 -9.07
C TRP A 186 -7.66 -1.02 -10.36
N ALA A 187 -8.02 0.24 -10.59
CA ALA A 187 -7.53 1.00 -11.76
C ALA A 187 -6.00 1.15 -11.74
N PHE A 188 -5.39 1.26 -10.56
CA PHE A 188 -3.94 1.23 -10.41
C PHE A 188 -3.38 -0.17 -10.68
N LEU A 189 -3.81 -1.17 -9.92
CA LEU A 189 -3.28 -2.54 -9.96
C LEU A 189 -3.34 -3.14 -11.38
N SER A 190 -4.46 -3.00 -12.06
CA SER A 190 -4.71 -3.63 -13.36
C SER A 190 -3.82 -3.13 -14.51
N ARG A 191 -3.08 -2.04 -14.32
CA ARG A 191 -2.09 -1.52 -15.29
C ARG A 191 -0.80 -2.34 -15.34
N PHE A 192 -0.51 -3.09 -14.27
CA PHE A 192 0.80 -3.72 -14.10
C PHE A 192 0.74 -5.24 -14.27
N SER A 193 1.83 -5.75 -14.80
CA SER A 193 2.12 -7.18 -14.83
C SER A 193 3.62 -7.37 -14.64
N LYS A 194 4.02 -8.42 -13.91
CA LYS A 194 5.44 -8.78 -13.77
C LYS A 194 5.91 -9.61 -14.96
N ALA A 195 7.18 -9.55 -15.29
CA ALA A 195 7.78 -10.51 -16.20
C ALA A 195 7.73 -11.91 -15.58
N ILE A 196 7.28 -12.90 -16.33
CA ILE A 196 7.43 -14.30 -15.94
C ILE A 196 8.73 -14.77 -16.59
N GLU A 197 9.70 -15.14 -15.78
CA GLU A 197 10.89 -15.80 -16.30
C GLU A 197 10.48 -17.19 -16.85
N PRO A 198 10.94 -17.58 -18.04
CA PRO A 198 10.57 -18.84 -18.68
C PRO A 198 11.13 -20.07 -17.97
#